data_933216f64ef0cc2d5e81e0f0922172be
#
_entry.id   933216f64ef0cc2d5e81e0f0922172be
#
_cell.length_a   1.000
_cell.length_b   1.000
_cell.length_c   1.000
_cell.angle_alpha   90.00
_cell.angle_beta   90.00
_cell.angle_gamma   90.00
#
_symmetry.space_group_name_H-M   'P 1'
#
loop_
_entity.id
_entity.type
_entity.pdbx_description
1 polymer ?
#
loop_
_entity_poly.entity_id
_entity_poly.type
_entity_poly.pdbx_seq_one_letter_code
_entity_poly.pdbx_strand_id
1 'polypeptide(L)'
;MPEKHLSSQFDSDLNNISSHVMALGGLVESQIRQAIFALSQFSPEAAEDVIVTEHKVNSSEVEIDREIASVIGRRQPTARDLRLLMAMSKTTANLERVGDEAAKIARMVKSILEGSAPRSLPSSDLRVSADLASGLLRKALDAFARLDVPMAVSILREDNEIDKEFDGFVRKLITYMMEDPRTISASLDLLFIAKAIERIGDHSKNIAEFIIYIVKGEDVRHTPLADVESSMS
;
A
#
# COMPACT_ATOMS: atom_id res chain seq x y z
N MET A 1 -19.83 17.87 4.40
CA MET A 1 -20.25 17.36 5.72
C MET A 1 -21.02 16.06 5.49
N PRO A 2 -20.75 14.96 6.22
CA PRO A 2 -21.59 13.77 6.09
C PRO A 2 -23.01 14.12 6.52
N GLU A 3 -24.00 13.71 5.75
CA GLU A 3 -25.39 13.80 6.14
C GLU A 3 -25.59 13.00 7.44
N LYS A 4 -26.20 13.63 8.44
CA LYS A 4 -26.41 13.01 9.74
C LYS A 4 -27.54 11.98 9.60
N HIS A 5 -27.24 10.71 9.82
CA HIS A 5 -28.21 9.65 9.78
C HIS A 5 -29.25 9.82 10.89
N LEU A 6 -30.46 9.31 10.68
CA LEU A 6 -31.51 9.26 11.72
C LEU A 6 -31.13 8.38 12.92
N SER A 7 -30.10 7.52 12.75
CA SER A 7 -29.57 6.64 13.80
C SER A 7 -28.13 7.01 14.16
N SER A 8 -27.96 7.63 15.31
CA SER A 8 -26.62 7.94 15.90
C SER A 8 -25.76 6.68 16.09
N GLN A 9 -26.39 5.51 16.23
CA GLN A 9 -25.72 4.23 16.36
C GLN A 9 -25.08 3.78 15.03
N PHE A 10 -25.71 4.09 13.89
CA PHE A 10 -25.13 3.76 12.59
C PHE A 10 -23.90 4.63 12.28
N ASP A 11 -23.98 5.94 12.61
CA ASP A 11 -22.82 6.84 12.52
C ASP A 11 -21.66 6.34 13.39
N SER A 12 -21.96 5.85 14.60
CA SER A 12 -20.95 5.25 15.48
C SER A 12 -20.33 3.99 14.87
N ASP A 13 -21.14 3.10 14.29
CA ASP A 13 -20.66 1.87 13.63
C ASP A 13 -19.71 2.23 12.47
N LEU A 14 -20.06 3.21 11.61
CA LEU A 14 -19.23 3.68 10.50
C LEU A 14 -17.90 4.30 10.98
N ASN A 15 -17.96 5.15 12.01
CA ASN A 15 -16.79 5.79 12.59
C ASN A 15 -15.83 4.76 13.22
N ASN A 16 -16.34 3.73 13.87
CA ASN A 16 -15.53 2.64 14.44
C ASN A 16 -14.78 1.88 13.35
N ILE A 17 -15.48 1.45 12.28
CA ILE A 17 -14.85 0.77 11.16
C ILE A 17 -13.77 1.67 10.51
N SER A 18 -14.08 2.95 10.27
CA SER A 18 -13.12 3.91 9.73
C SER A 18 -11.87 4.02 10.62
N SER A 19 -12.04 4.07 11.93
CA SER A 19 -10.93 4.12 12.89
C SER A 19 -10.07 2.86 12.85
N HIS A 20 -10.67 1.67 12.70
CA HIS A 20 -9.94 0.41 12.56
C HIS A 20 -9.18 0.34 11.24
N VAL A 21 -9.76 0.79 10.12
CA VAL A 21 -9.06 0.90 8.83
C VAL A 21 -7.85 1.84 8.94
N MET A 22 -8.02 2.99 9.60
CA MET A 22 -6.91 3.94 9.81
C MET A 22 -5.82 3.38 10.74
N ALA A 23 -6.21 2.63 11.78
CA ALA A 23 -5.25 1.94 12.66
C ALA A 23 -4.45 0.87 11.90
N LEU A 24 -5.11 0.08 11.03
CA LEU A 24 -4.44 -0.86 10.13
C LEU A 24 -3.48 -0.12 9.19
N GLY A 25 -3.89 1.01 8.61
CA GLY A 25 -3.03 1.85 7.77
C GLY A 25 -1.76 2.30 8.50
N GLY A 26 -1.87 2.75 9.75
CA GLY A 26 -0.72 3.13 10.59
C GLY A 26 0.20 1.95 10.90
N LEU A 27 -0.36 0.75 11.13
CA LEU A 27 0.42 -0.49 11.34
C LEU A 27 1.23 -0.85 10.09
N VAL A 28 0.60 -0.83 8.92
CA VAL A 28 1.24 -1.14 7.64
C VAL A 28 2.30 -0.09 7.28
N GLU A 29 2.03 1.19 7.49
CA GLU A 29 3.03 2.26 7.31
C GLU A 29 4.28 2.03 8.18
N SER A 30 4.08 1.62 9.44
CA SER A 30 5.18 1.26 10.32
C SER A 30 5.96 0.02 9.83
N GLN A 31 5.24 -0.98 9.31
CA GLN A 31 5.83 -2.20 8.77
C GLN A 31 6.70 -1.90 7.54
N ILE A 32 6.26 -1.03 6.62
CA ILE A 32 7.07 -0.59 5.48
C ILE A 32 8.35 0.11 5.94
N ARG A 33 8.25 1.05 6.89
CA ARG A 33 9.43 1.75 7.42
C ARG A 33 10.44 0.77 8.00
N GLN A 34 9.98 -0.26 8.73
CA GLN A 34 10.86 -1.31 9.25
C GLN A 34 11.47 -2.18 8.15
N ALA A 35 10.71 -2.52 7.10
CA ALA A 35 11.23 -3.27 5.96
C ALA A 35 12.32 -2.50 5.20
N ILE A 36 12.12 -1.19 4.98
CA ILE A 36 13.12 -0.30 4.37
C ILE A 36 14.36 -0.16 5.28
N PHE A 37 14.17 -0.06 6.58
CA PHE A 37 15.27 -0.05 7.54
C PHE A 37 16.06 -1.37 7.48
N ALA A 38 15.36 -2.52 7.50
CA ALA A 38 15.99 -3.84 7.36
C ALA A 38 16.83 -3.93 6.08
N LEU A 39 16.32 -3.42 4.95
CA LEU A 39 17.05 -3.37 3.66
C LEU A 39 18.28 -2.46 3.75
N SER A 40 18.14 -1.27 4.33
CA SER A 40 19.21 -0.26 4.37
C SER A 40 20.36 -0.67 5.30
N GLN A 41 20.07 -1.38 6.39
CA GLN A 41 21.04 -1.81 7.40
C GLN A 41 21.43 -3.29 7.26
N PHE A 42 20.77 -4.03 6.37
CA PHE A 42 20.87 -5.49 6.30
C PHE A 42 20.70 -6.15 7.68
N SER A 43 19.64 -5.69 8.43
CA SER A 43 19.34 -6.17 9.77
C SER A 43 18.38 -7.36 9.73
N PRO A 44 18.85 -8.57 10.15
CA PRO A 44 17.98 -9.74 10.23
C PRO A 44 16.91 -9.61 11.31
N GLU A 45 17.20 -8.89 12.41
CA GLU A 45 16.25 -8.67 13.51
C GLU A 45 15.10 -7.80 13.03
N ALA A 46 15.38 -6.67 12.34
CA ALA A 46 14.34 -5.82 11.79
C ALA A 46 13.51 -6.54 10.72
N ALA A 47 14.13 -7.40 9.92
CA ALA A 47 13.42 -8.22 8.95
C ALA A 47 12.46 -9.23 9.62
N GLU A 48 12.89 -9.84 10.73
CA GLU A 48 12.03 -10.76 11.49
C GLU A 48 10.83 -10.04 12.11
N ASP A 49 11.03 -8.86 12.69
CA ASP A 49 9.95 -8.03 13.25
C ASP A 49 8.88 -7.68 12.22
N VAL A 50 9.29 -7.40 10.97
CA VAL A 50 8.37 -7.16 9.85
C VAL A 50 7.53 -8.39 9.54
N ILE A 51 8.16 -9.57 9.48
CA ILE A 51 7.47 -10.84 9.19
C ILE A 51 6.47 -11.20 10.30
N VAL A 52 6.85 -10.98 11.56
CA VAL A 52 5.94 -11.21 12.71
C VAL A 52 4.75 -10.24 12.67
N THR A 53 4.97 -9.00 12.24
CA THR A 53 3.91 -7.98 12.14
C THR A 53 2.85 -8.35 11.10
N GLU A 54 3.19 -9.08 10.04
CA GLU A 54 2.25 -9.57 9.01
C GLU A 54 1.05 -10.31 9.62
N HIS A 55 1.26 -11.13 10.66
CA HIS A 55 0.16 -11.83 11.32
C HIS A 55 -0.87 -10.88 11.97
N LYS A 56 -0.42 -9.74 12.47
CA LYS A 56 -1.32 -8.72 13.05
C LYS A 56 -2.12 -8.01 11.96
N VAL A 57 -1.46 -7.70 10.83
CA VAL A 57 -2.12 -7.09 9.66
C VAL A 57 -3.24 -7.99 9.16
N ASN A 58 -2.95 -9.29 8.94
CA ASN A 58 -3.91 -10.27 8.45
C ASN A 58 -5.08 -10.47 9.42
N SER A 59 -4.80 -10.49 10.72
CA SER A 59 -5.86 -10.59 11.75
C SER A 59 -6.76 -9.37 11.76
N SER A 60 -6.20 -8.17 11.60
CA SER A 60 -6.95 -6.92 11.54
C SER A 60 -7.84 -6.82 10.31
N GLU A 61 -7.36 -7.28 9.14
CA GLU A 61 -8.17 -7.37 7.92
C GLU A 61 -9.42 -8.21 8.16
N VAL A 62 -9.26 -9.42 8.67
CA VAL A 62 -10.37 -10.36 8.93
C VAL A 62 -11.37 -9.77 9.94
N GLU A 63 -10.91 -9.05 10.96
CA GLU A 63 -11.77 -8.42 11.96
C GLU A 63 -12.58 -7.27 11.33
N ILE A 64 -11.96 -6.39 10.57
CA ILE A 64 -12.61 -5.27 9.88
C ILE A 64 -13.67 -5.79 8.90
N ASP A 65 -13.36 -6.82 8.11
CA ASP A 65 -14.32 -7.40 7.17
C ASP A 65 -15.54 -8.02 7.89
N ARG A 66 -15.36 -8.65 9.05
CA ARG A 66 -16.47 -9.14 9.89
C ARG A 66 -17.34 -8.00 10.40
N GLU A 67 -16.73 -6.90 10.85
CA GLU A 67 -17.48 -5.72 11.29
C GLU A 67 -18.29 -5.11 10.14
N ILE A 68 -17.70 -4.95 8.96
CA ILE A 68 -18.37 -4.44 7.76
C ILE A 68 -19.56 -5.33 7.40
N ALA A 69 -19.36 -6.65 7.31
CA ALA A 69 -20.42 -7.60 7.01
C ALA A 69 -21.56 -7.54 8.05
N SER A 70 -21.23 -7.42 9.34
CA SER A 70 -22.19 -7.27 10.43
C SER A 70 -23.00 -5.98 10.31
N VAL A 71 -22.37 -4.86 9.97
CA VAL A 71 -23.06 -3.57 9.79
C VAL A 71 -23.99 -3.62 8.58
N ILE A 72 -23.55 -4.17 7.44
CA ILE A 72 -24.38 -4.33 6.25
C ILE A 72 -25.63 -5.17 6.58
N GLY A 73 -25.46 -6.31 7.25
CA GLY A 73 -26.55 -7.21 7.59
C GLY A 73 -27.56 -6.60 8.57
N ARG A 74 -27.10 -5.82 9.55
CA ARG A 74 -27.96 -5.22 10.59
C ARG A 74 -28.63 -3.92 10.15
N ARG A 75 -27.95 -3.09 9.33
CA ARG A 75 -28.38 -1.71 9.03
C ARG A 75 -28.99 -1.56 7.66
N GLN A 76 -28.75 -2.51 6.72
CA GLN A 76 -29.20 -2.44 5.33
C GLN A 76 -28.91 -1.07 4.69
N PRO A 77 -27.61 -0.65 4.66
CA PRO A 77 -27.22 0.67 4.18
C PRO A 77 -27.59 0.89 2.73
N THR A 78 -27.88 2.13 2.37
CA THR A 78 -28.28 2.50 1.00
C THR A 78 -27.19 3.31 0.29
N ALA A 79 -27.21 3.24 -1.04
CA ALA A 79 -26.42 4.07 -1.95
C ALA A 79 -25.05 4.45 -1.42
N ARG A 80 -24.88 5.67 -0.88
CA ARG A 80 -23.60 6.23 -0.46
C ARG A 80 -22.96 5.43 0.70
N ASP A 81 -23.74 5.03 1.69
CA ASP A 81 -23.21 4.33 2.85
C ASP A 81 -22.76 2.93 2.49
N LEU A 82 -23.47 2.26 1.59
CA LEU A 82 -23.05 0.99 1.05
C LEU A 82 -21.74 1.14 0.26
N ARG A 83 -21.61 2.18 -0.58
CA ARG A 83 -20.34 2.43 -1.29
C ARG A 83 -19.18 2.67 -0.33
N LEU A 84 -19.43 3.44 0.75
CA LEU A 84 -18.42 3.68 1.78
C LEU A 84 -17.95 2.39 2.44
N LEU A 85 -18.85 1.53 2.89
CA LEU A 85 -18.53 0.23 3.50
C LEU A 85 -17.79 -0.69 2.53
N MET A 86 -18.23 -0.75 1.27
CA MET A 86 -17.56 -1.52 0.22
C MET A 86 -16.15 -1.00 -0.07
N ALA A 87 -15.98 0.32 -0.08
CA ALA A 87 -14.66 0.93 -0.28
C ALA A 87 -13.75 0.72 0.94
N MET A 88 -14.29 0.75 2.18
CA MET A 88 -13.54 0.39 3.39
C MET A 88 -13.00 -1.04 3.30
N SER A 89 -13.84 -2.03 2.93
CA SER A 89 -13.39 -3.43 2.75
C SER A 89 -12.30 -3.54 1.69
N LYS A 90 -12.47 -2.88 0.54
CA LYS A 90 -11.45 -2.88 -0.53
C LYS A 90 -10.16 -2.18 -0.11
N THR A 91 -10.24 -1.09 0.66
CA THR A 91 -9.08 -0.39 1.23
C THR A 91 -8.35 -1.29 2.22
N THR A 92 -9.08 -1.99 3.09
CA THR A 92 -8.54 -2.96 4.05
C THR A 92 -7.74 -4.06 3.32
N ALA A 93 -8.31 -4.65 2.27
CA ALA A 93 -7.61 -5.66 1.45
C ALA A 93 -6.37 -5.09 0.74
N ASN A 94 -6.39 -3.82 0.29
CA ASN A 94 -5.17 -3.20 -0.29
C ASN A 94 -4.12 -2.93 0.79
N LEU A 95 -4.50 -2.57 2.01
CA LEU A 95 -3.56 -2.39 3.12
C LEU A 95 -2.90 -3.72 3.53
N GLU A 96 -3.66 -4.81 3.57
CA GLU A 96 -3.11 -6.15 3.79
C GLU A 96 -2.07 -6.49 2.71
N ARG A 97 -2.37 -6.30 1.43
CA ARG A 97 -1.43 -6.53 0.33
C ARG A 97 -0.16 -5.66 0.44
N VAL A 98 -0.29 -4.42 0.88
CA VAL A 98 0.88 -3.57 1.19
C VAL A 98 1.72 -4.18 2.31
N GLY A 99 1.09 -4.72 3.35
CA GLY A 99 1.75 -5.47 4.42
C GLY A 99 2.50 -6.70 3.91
N ASP A 100 1.87 -7.47 3.02
CA ASP A 100 2.47 -8.62 2.35
C ASP A 100 3.73 -8.24 1.54
N GLU A 101 3.69 -7.12 0.81
CA GLU A 101 4.85 -6.65 0.06
C GLU A 101 5.97 -6.17 1.02
N ALA A 102 5.65 -5.54 2.15
CA ALA A 102 6.63 -5.21 3.18
C ALA A 102 7.28 -6.47 3.77
N ALA A 103 6.50 -7.51 4.08
CA ALA A 103 7.02 -8.79 4.56
C ALA A 103 7.86 -9.51 3.49
N LYS A 104 7.52 -9.38 2.22
CA LYS A 104 8.31 -9.90 1.10
C LYS A 104 9.68 -9.20 1.00
N ILE A 105 9.74 -7.87 1.16
CA ILE A 105 11.02 -7.14 1.25
C ILE A 105 11.87 -7.75 2.37
N ALA A 106 11.32 -7.95 3.55
CA ALA A 106 12.03 -8.52 4.71
C ALA A 106 12.55 -9.94 4.43
N ARG A 107 11.73 -10.80 3.80
CA ARG A 107 12.14 -12.15 3.38
C ARG A 107 13.30 -12.14 2.39
N MET A 108 13.30 -11.22 1.41
CA MET A 108 14.39 -11.07 0.44
C MET A 108 15.66 -10.54 1.11
N VAL A 109 15.56 -9.62 2.07
CA VAL A 109 16.71 -9.17 2.87
C VAL A 109 17.35 -10.35 3.62
N LYS A 110 16.57 -11.22 4.23
CA LYS A 110 17.09 -12.44 4.89
C LYS A 110 17.77 -13.38 3.88
N SER A 111 17.18 -13.58 2.71
CA SER A 111 17.76 -14.39 1.64
C SER A 111 19.13 -13.86 1.20
N ILE A 112 19.27 -12.54 1.03
CA ILE A 112 20.55 -11.89 0.69
C ILE A 112 21.60 -12.12 1.79
N LEU A 113 21.20 -12.05 3.08
CA LEU A 113 22.09 -12.24 4.21
C LEU A 113 22.58 -13.68 4.38
N GLU A 114 21.74 -14.66 4.04
CA GLU A 114 22.07 -16.09 4.04
C GLU A 114 22.95 -16.48 2.86
N GLY A 115 22.93 -15.70 1.79
CA GLY A 115 23.70 -15.94 0.58
C GLY A 115 25.16 -15.53 0.70
N SER A 116 25.98 -16.04 -0.23
CA SER A 116 27.41 -15.68 -0.36
C SER A 116 27.63 -14.44 -1.26
N ALA A 117 26.67 -13.51 -1.28
CA ALA A 117 26.71 -12.39 -2.20
C ALA A 117 27.85 -11.41 -1.89
N PRO A 118 28.47 -10.78 -2.91
CA PRO A 118 29.42 -9.69 -2.70
C PRO A 118 28.79 -8.54 -1.93
N ARG A 119 29.55 -7.88 -1.06
CA ARG A 119 29.06 -6.76 -0.22
C ARG A 119 28.68 -5.48 -0.98
N SER A 120 28.88 -5.43 -2.29
CA SER A 120 28.66 -4.23 -3.14
C SER A 120 27.36 -4.30 -3.95
N LEU A 121 26.24 -4.63 -3.30
CA LEU A 121 24.94 -4.61 -3.96
C LEU A 121 24.38 -3.16 -4.05
N PRO A 122 23.68 -2.78 -5.14
CA PRO A 122 23.13 -1.45 -5.33
C PRO A 122 21.80 -1.23 -4.54
N SER A 123 21.71 -1.73 -3.31
CA SER A 123 20.50 -1.62 -2.46
C SER A 123 20.17 -0.18 -2.09
N SER A 124 21.18 0.70 -2.02
CA SER A 124 20.98 2.14 -1.73
C SER A 124 20.14 2.86 -2.79
N ASP A 125 20.11 2.35 -4.01
CA ASP A 125 19.37 2.96 -5.11
C ASP A 125 17.85 2.78 -4.95
N LEU A 126 17.42 1.77 -4.20
CA LEU A 126 16.01 1.54 -3.88
C LEU A 126 15.43 2.55 -2.89
N ARG A 127 16.28 3.38 -2.27
CA ARG A 127 15.83 4.32 -1.26
C ARG A 127 14.83 5.35 -1.79
N VAL A 128 15.10 5.90 -2.99
CA VAL A 128 14.21 6.91 -3.59
C VAL A 128 12.84 6.32 -3.86
N SER A 129 12.78 5.15 -4.50
CA SER A 129 11.52 4.45 -4.79
C SER A 129 10.76 4.11 -3.50
N ALA A 130 11.47 3.68 -2.46
CA ALA A 130 10.89 3.33 -1.15
C ALA A 130 10.32 4.57 -0.43
N ASP A 131 11.00 5.71 -0.49
CA ASP A 131 10.53 6.97 0.07
C ASP A 131 9.28 7.47 -0.69
N LEU A 132 9.26 7.35 -2.02
CA LEU A 132 8.11 7.69 -2.86
C LEU A 132 6.90 6.81 -2.54
N ALA A 133 7.06 5.48 -2.51
CA ALA A 133 5.98 4.54 -2.22
C ALA A 133 5.40 4.74 -0.82
N SER A 134 6.25 4.94 0.20
CA SER A 134 5.82 5.23 1.57
C SER A 134 5.08 6.56 1.66
N GLY A 135 5.55 7.58 0.94
CA GLY A 135 4.91 8.89 0.86
C GLY A 135 3.53 8.81 0.19
N LEU A 136 3.42 8.01 -0.87
CA LEU A 136 2.18 7.80 -1.59
C LEU A 136 1.12 7.11 -0.72
N LEU A 137 1.50 6.06 0.03
CA LEU A 137 0.59 5.40 0.97
C LEU A 137 0.09 6.37 2.04
N ARG A 138 0.99 7.17 2.63
CA ARG A 138 0.59 8.17 3.63
C ARG A 138 -0.41 9.17 3.07
N LYS A 139 -0.17 9.68 1.85
CA LYS A 139 -1.11 10.56 1.15
C LYS A 139 -2.46 9.87 0.91
N ALA A 140 -2.45 8.60 0.52
CA ALA A 140 -3.67 7.83 0.27
C ALA A 140 -4.49 7.65 1.56
N LEU A 141 -3.84 7.37 2.70
CA LEU A 141 -4.50 7.28 4.01
C LEU A 141 -5.09 8.64 4.45
N ASP A 142 -4.32 9.73 4.29
CA ASP A 142 -4.81 11.08 4.59
C ASP A 142 -5.99 11.48 3.72
N ALA A 143 -5.92 11.20 2.41
CA ALA A 143 -7.00 11.45 1.47
C ALA A 143 -8.25 10.61 1.80
N PHE A 144 -8.05 9.35 2.19
CA PHE A 144 -9.13 8.45 2.58
C PHE A 144 -9.85 8.94 3.84
N ALA A 145 -9.12 9.36 4.87
CA ALA A 145 -9.69 9.89 6.10
C ALA A 145 -10.55 11.15 5.87
N ARG A 146 -10.22 11.96 4.87
CA ARG A 146 -10.91 13.22 4.55
C ARG A 146 -11.86 13.12 3.35
N LEU A 147 -11.85 11.99 2.63
CA LEU A 147 -12.50 11.83 1.34
C LEU A 147 -12.09 12.93 0.34
N ASP A 148 -10.78 13.23 0.28
CA ASP A 148 -10.18 14.30 -0.50
C ASP A 148 -9.92 13.85 -1.94
N VAL A 149 -10.87 14.16 -2.83
CA VAL A 149 -10.78 13.80 -4.26
C VAL A 149 -9.62 14.51 -4.98
N PRO A 150 -9.36 15.82 -4.80
CA PRO A 150 -8.18 16.47 -5.38
C PRO A 150 -6.86 15.76 -5.01
N MET A 151 -6.68 15.38 -3.74
CA MET A 151 -5.51 14.63 -3.30
C MET A 151 -5.48 13.23 -3.92
N ALA A 152 -6.62 12.54 -4.03
CA ALA A 152 -6.70 11.25 -4.69
C ALA A 152 -6.24 11.32 -6.16
N VAL A 153 -6.66 12.33 -6.92
CA VAL A 153 -6.19 12.54 -8.30
C VAL A 153 -4.68 12.81 -8.36
N SER A 154 -4.11 13.56 -7.39
CA SER A 154 -2.66 13.78 -7.36
C SER A 154 -1.88 12.48 -7.15
N ILE A 155 -2.41 11.54 -6.35
CA ILE A 155 -1.80 10.22 -6.13
C ILE A 155 -1.73 9.42 -7.43
N LEU A 156 -2.79 9.45 -8.25
CA LEU A 156 -2.80 8.77 -9.56
C LEU A 156 -1.71 9.28 -10.52
N ARG A 157 -1.30 10.54 -10.40
CA ARG A 157 -0.20 11.11 -11.20
C ARG A 157 1.18 10.70 -10.66
N GLU A 158 1.33 10.72 -9.35
CA GLU A 158 2.61 10.48 -8.67
C GLU A 158 3.06 9.03 -8.76
N ASP A 159 2.14 8.08 -8.89
CA ASP A 159 2.42 6.66 -9.08
C ASP A 159 3.38 6.39 -10.25
N ASN A 160 3.25 7.11 -11.36
CA ASN A 160 4.12 6.99 -12.51
C ASN A 160 5.63 7.25 -12.22
N GLU A 161 5.95 7.97 -11.14
CA GLU A 161 7.36 8.21 -10.78
C GLU A 161 7.98 6.94 -10.17
N ILE A 162 7.20 6.16 -9.42
CA ILE A 162 7.66 4.87 -8.86
C ILE A 162 7.95 3.88 -9.99
N ASP A 163 7.09 3.83 -11.02
CA ASP A 163 7.29 2.98 -12.21
C ASP A 163 8.59 3.32 -12.95
N LYS A 164 8.89 4.61 -13.12
CA LYS A 164 10.14 5.06 -13.77
C LYS A 164 11.38 4.66 -12.97
N GLU A 165 11.33 4.80 -11.64
CA GLU A 165 12.41 4.38 -10.75
C GLU A 165 12.62 2.86 -10.84
N PHE A 166 11.54 2.08 -10.84
CA PHE A 166 11.60 0.63 -11.01
C PHE A 166 12.28 0.24 -12.32
N ASP A 167 11.84 0.81 -13.45
CA ASP A 167 12.42 0.55 -14.78
C ASP A 167 13.90 0.92 -14.85
N GLY A 168 14.29 2.04 -14.25
CA GLY A 168 15.68 2.49 -14.15
C GLY A 168 16.54 1.50 -13.35
N PHE A 169 16.01 1.03 -12.21
CA PHE A 169 16.69 0.09 -11.35
C PHE A 169 16.88 -1.29 -12.01
N VAL A 170 15.86 -1.79 -12.71
CA VAL A 170 15.95 -3.06 -13.47
C VAL A 170 17.10 -3.02 -14.48
N ARG A 171 17.23 -1.93 -15.26
CA ARG A 171 18.32 -1.78 -16.23
C ARG A 171 19.69 -1.79 -15.55
N LYS A 172 19.82 -1.15 -14.41
CA LYS A 172 21.04 -1.14 -13.62
C LYS A 172 21.40 -2.54 -13.09
N LEU A 173 20.42 -3.28 -12.57
CA LEU A 173 20.62 -4.66 -12.11
C LEU A 173 21.10 -5.58 -13.23
N ILE A 174 20.55 -5.45 -14.44
CA ILE A 174 21.01 -6.24 -15.61
C ILE A 174 22.51 -6.00 -15.85
N THR A 175 22.97 -4.75 -15.80
CA THR A 175 24.39 -4.43 -15.97
C THR A 175 25.23 -5.08 -14.87
N TYR A 176 24.80 -5.01 -13.61
CA TYR A 176 25.48 -5.67 -12.49
C TYR A 176 25.63 -7.18 -12.68
N MET A 177 24.56 -7.85 -13.11
CA MET A 177 24.57 -9.30 -13.36
C MET A 177 25.50 -9.69 -14.53
N MET A 178 25.60 -8.82 -15.53
CA MET A 178 26.50 -9.05 -16.69
C MET A 178 27.97 -8.86 -16.31
N GLU A 179 28.30 -7.92 -15.42
CA GLU A 179 29.66 -7.64 -14.97
C GLU A 179 30.20 -8.72 -14.03
N ASP A 180 29.37 -9.24 -13.13
CA ASP A 180 29.75 -10.32 -12.21
C ASP A 180 28.61 -11.34 -12.03
N PRO A 181 28.67 -12.49 -12.69
CA PRO A 181 27.67 -13.54 -12.58
C PRO A 181 27.42 -14.07 -11.15
N ARG A 182 28.37 -13.86 -10.22
CA ARG A 182 28.22 -14.27 -8.81
C ARG A 182 27.17 -13.41 -8.09
N THR A 183 26.81 -12.25 -8.64
CA THR A 183 25.80 -11.35 -8.09
C THR A 183 24.38 -11.73 -8.49
N ILE A 184 24.17 -12.65 -9.43
CA ILE A 184 22.85 -12.94 -10.03
C ILE A 184 21.81 -13.26 -8.96
N SER A 185 22.08 -14.16 -8.03
CA SER A 185 21.12 -14.58 -7.00
C SER A 185 20.65 -13.39 -6.14
N ALA A 186 21.59 -12.62 -5.60
CA ALA A 186 21.26 -11.45 -4.79
C ALA A 186 20.64 -10.30 -5.60
N SER A 187 21.00 -10.17 -6.88
CA SER A 187 20.35 -9.20 -7.77
C SER A 187 18.90 -9.58 -8.06
N LEU A 188 18.56 -10.86 -8.14
CA LEU A 188 17.18 -11.32 -8.24
C LEU A 188 16.38 -11.00 -6.97
N ASP A 189 16.97 -11.19 -5.79
CA ASP A 189 16.34 -10.78 -4.53
C ASP A 189 16.07 -9.26 -4.50
N LEU A 190 17.05 -8.44 -4.95
CA LEU A 190 16.87 -6.99 -5.09
C LEU A 190 15.80 -6.62 -6.13
N LEU A 191 15.68 -7.37 -7.22
CA LEU A 191 14.61 -7.17 -8.20
C LEU A 191 13.23 -7.43 -7.58
N PHE A 192 13.10 -8.48 -6.76
CA PHE A 192 11.85 -8.76 -6.05
C PHE A 192 11.54 -7.68 -5.00
N ILE A 193 12.56 -7.12 -4.34
CA ILE A 193 12.39 -5.96 -3.44
C ILE A 193 11.91 -4.74 -4.22
N ALA A 194 12.54 -4.42 -5.35
CA ALA A 194 12.13 -3.30 -6.21
C ALA A 194 10.68 -3.46 -6.68
N LYS A 195 10.29 -4.68 -7.08
CA LYS A 195 8.91 -4.95 -7.49
C LYS A 195 7.92 -4.86 -6.33
N ALA A 196 8.32 -5.26 -5.12
CA ALA A 196 7.49 -5.10 -3.93
C ALA A 196 7.26 -3.60 -3.60
N ILE A 197 8.28 -2.76 -3.74
CA ILE A 197 8.17 -1.31 -3.55
C ILE A 197 7.20 -0.68 -4.59
N GLU A 198 7.32 -1.05 -5.86
CA GLU A 198 6.42 -0.59 -6.91
C GLU A 198 4.97 -1.00 -6.60
N ARG A 199 4.73 -2.24 -6.15
CA ARG A 199 3.38 -2.70 -5.79
C ARG A 199 2.79 -1.98 -4.58
N ILE A 200 3.60 -1.50 -3.65
CA ILE A 200 3.12 -0.61 -2.57
C ILE A 200 2.52 0.67 -3.18
N GLY A 201 3.14 1.24 -4.22
CA GLY A 201 2.59 2.35 -5.01
C GLY A 201 1.26 1.99 -5.65
N ASP A 202 1.19 0.88 -6.40
CA ASP A 202 -0.02 0.38 -7.04
C ASP A 202 -1.20 0.27 -6.06
N HIS A 203 -0.97 -0.33 -4.88
CA HIS A 203 -2.02 -0.47 -3.87
C HIS A 203 -2.44 0.86 -3.27
N SER A 204 -1.53 1.81 -3.13
CA SER A 204 -1.83 3.17 -2.68
C SER A 204 -2.70 3.92 -3.69
N LYS A 205 -2.42 3.76 -4.98
CA LYS A 205 -3.24 4.26 -6.09
C LYS A 205 -4.65 3.65 -6.06
N ASN A 206 -4.77 2.33 -5.86
CA ASN A 206 -6.07 1.68 -5.74
C ASN A 206 -6.91 2.28 -4.60
N ILE A 207 -6.31 2.64 -3.46
CA ILE A 207 -6.99 3.32 -2.36
C ILE A 207 -7.50 4.69 -2.83
N ALA A 208 -6.70 5.45 -3.58
CA ALA A 208 -7.10 6.73 -4.14
C ALA A 208 -8.31 6.61 -5.10
N GLU A 209 -8.34 5.59 -5.95
CA GLU A 209 -9.49 5.30 -6.84
C GLU A 209 -10.77 5.02 -6.04
N PHE A 210 -10.67 4.33 -4.90
CA PHE A 210 -11.85 4.11 -4.04
C PHE A 210 -12.38 5.40 -3.41
N ILE A 211 -11.54 6.38 -3.11
CA ILE A 211 -11.98 7.70 -2.62
C ILE A 211 -12.87 8.39 -3.68
N ILE A 212 -12.44 8.37 -4.93
CA ILE A 212 -13.22 8.93 -6.05
C ILE A 212 -14.56 8.18 -6.17
N TYR A 213 -14.54 6.86 -6.09
CA TYR A 213 -15.75 6.04 -6.11
C TYR A 213 -16.72 6.37 -4.98
N ILE A 214 -16.24 6.58 -3.74
CA ILE A 214 -17.11 6.95 -2.61
C ILE A 214 -17.82 8.28 -2.89
N VAL A 215 -17.04 9.29 -3.30
CA VAL A 215 -17.53 10.67 -3.39
C VAL A 215 -18.36 10.91 -4.66
N LYS A 216 -17.88 10.44 -5.81
CA LYS A 216 -18.53 10.68 -7.12
C LYS A 216 -19.51 9.57 -7.52
N GLY A 217 -19.35 8.36 -6.98
CA GLY A 217 -20.15 7.20 -7.35
C GLY A 217 -19.70 6.52 -8.65
N GLU A 218 -18.61 6.99 -9.25
CA GLU A 218 -18.03 6.47 -10.49
C GLU A 218 -16.82 5.60 -10.20
N ASP A 219 -16.76 4.41 -10.79
CA ASP A 219 -15.63 3.51 -10.69
C ASP A 219 -14.59 3.88 -11.76
N VAL A 220 -13.51 4.52 -11.32
CA VAL A 220 -12.45 5.02 -12.21
C VAL A 220 -11.30 4.04 -12.42
N ARG A 221 -11.40 2.83 -11.86
CA ARG A 221 -10.42 1.77 -12.11
C ARG A 221 -10.35 1.49 -13.61
N HIS A 222 -9.13 1.38 -14.13
CA HIS A 222 -8.85 1.17 -15.55
C HIS A 222 -9.25 2.33 -16.48
N THR A 223 -9.63 3.49 -15.93
CA THR A 223 -9.88 4.70 -16.70
C THR A 223 -8.57 5.47 -16.89
N PRO A 224 -8.24 5.92 -18.11
CA PRO A 224 -7.07 6.76 -18.33
C PRO A 224 -7.09 8.01 -17.44
N LEU A 225 -5.93 8.40 -16.89
CA LEU A 225 -5.84 9.52 -15.96
C LEU A 225 -6.41 10.82 -16.55
N ALA A 226 -6.17 11.09 -17.84
CA ALA A 226 -6.70 12.28 -18.53
C ALA A 226 -8.23 12.33 -18.51
N ASP A 227 -8.90 11.18 -18.63
CA ASP A 227 -10.36 11.09 -18.59
C ASP A 227 -10.88 11.30 -17.15
N VAL A 228 -10.18 10.75 -16.16
CA VAL A 228 -10.48 10.99 -14.74
C VAL A 228 -10.38 12.49 -14.44
N GLU A 229 -9.32 13.16 -14.85
CA GLU A 229 -9.12 14.60 -14.64
C GLU A 229 -10.21 15.44 -15.29
N SER A 230 -10.61 15.06 -16.51
CA SER A 230 -11.67 15.76 -17.25
C SER A 230 -13.03 15.64 -16.54
N SER A 231 -13.33 14.50 -15.94
CA SER A 231 -14.59 14.29 -15.21
C SER A 231 -14.62 14.97 -13.82
N MET A 232 -13.44 15.44 -13.32
CA MET A 232 -13.31 16.11 -12.03
C MET A 232 -13.27 17.65 -12.14
N SER A 233 -13.12 18.18 -13.34
CA SER A 233 -13.15 19.62 -13.64
C SER A 233 -14.57 20.14 -13.75
#